data_dc26fb33b3091a2378b166494865d1e8
#
_entry.id   dc26fb33b3091a2378b166494865d1e8
#
_cell.length_a   1.000
_cell.length_b   1.000
_cell.length_c   1.000
_cell.angle_alpha   90.00
_cell.angle_beta   90.00
_cell.angle_gamma   90.00
#
_symmetry.space_group_name_H-M   'P 1'
#
loop_
_entity.id
_entity.type
_entity.pdbx_description
1 polymer ?
#
loop_
_entity_poly.entity_id
_entity_poly.type
_entity_poly.pdbx_seq_one_letter_code
_entity_poly.pdbx_strand_id
1 'polypeptide(L)'
;MRLDGSTILVSGASSGIGAELAPMLAEQGATVGLVARRKDRLEQVLARCTPHTPASRVWVADLGDLDGAVRIAHEAWDAFDGLDCLVNNAAIPKRVPVRRLTPDLVDETMRVNFTSPVRMTLALLPRWLERGSGCVVNVSSLGGRIGIAHEAAYCASKFALCGWSESMRIDLRGSGVDVKLVLPGAIETEIWDQPGNDAALYDGPFVSSADCAATIVAAIAGDGFESFAPPDMPGGMGRYDDVVINKTKDVDAFIDLMGQMAQS
;
A
#
# COMPACT_ATOMS: atom_id res chain seq x y z
N MET A 1 -9.55 -0.74 -14.35
CA MET A 1 -9.65 0.51 -15.16
C MET A 1 -8.65 0.50 -16.31
N ARG A 2 -8.82 1.34 -17.35
CA ARG A 2 -7.81 1.52 -18.39
C ARG A 2 -6.67 2.41 -17.86
N LEU A 3 -5.41 2.04 -18.12
CA LEU A 3 -4.24 2.80 -17.66
C LEU A 3 -3.84 3.91 -18.61
N ASP A 4 -3.85 3.63 -19.93
CA ASP A 4 -3.51 4.60 -20.95
C ASP A 4 -4.43 5.84 -20.91
N GLY A 5 -3.84 7.01 -20.76
CA GLY A 5 -4.52 8.30 -20.61
C GLY A 5 -5.08 8.57 -19.21
N SER A 6 -4.89 7.68 -18.22
CA SER A 6 -5.35 7.90 -16.85
C SER A 6 -4.38 8.76 -16.03
N THR A 7 -4.87 9.31 -14.92
CA THR A 7 -4.10 10.06 -13.92
C THR A 7 -4.09 9.31 -12.60
N ILE A 8 -2.90 9.00 -12.07
CA ILE A 8 -2.73 8.14 -10.90
C ILE A 8 -1.81 8.78 -9.87
N LEU A 9 -2.28 8.96 -8.63
CA LEU A 9 -1.46 9.45 -7.52
C LEU A 9 -0.92 8.26 -6.72
N VAL A 10 0.40 8.15 -6.59
CA VAL A 10 1.08 7.07 -5.86
C VAL A 10 1.76 7.62 -4.62
N SER A 11 1.31 7.19 -3.44
CA SER A 11 1.95 7.53 -2.18
C SER A 11 3.10 6.56 -1.85
N GLY A 12 4.14 7.04 -1.14
CA GLY A 12 5.34 6.24 -0.87
C GLY A 12 6.18 5.95 -2.11
N ALA A 13 6.16 6.85 -3.11
CA ALA A 13 6.78 6.65 -4.41
C ALA A 13 8.31 6.83 -4.44
N SER A 14 8.98 7.09 -3.31
CA SER A 14 10.43 7.36 -3.28
C SER A 14 11.32 6.11 -3.10
N SER A 15 10.75 4.94 -2.85
CA SER A 15 11.49 3.68 -2.68
C SER A 15 10.59 2.45 -2.80
N GLY A 16 11.22 1.28 -2.86
CA GLY A 16 10.54 -0.02 -2.84
C GLY A 16 9.44 -0.12 -3.89
N ILE A 17 8.30 -0.68 -3.50
CA ILE A 17 7.16 -0.95 -4.40
C ILE A 17 6.71 0.31 -5.15
N GLY A 18 6.57 1.45 -4.46
CA GLY A 18 6.09 2.68 -5.10
C GLY A 18 7.04 3.25 -6.16
N ALA A 19 8.36 3.10 -5.96
CA ALA A 19 9.38 3.55 -6.90
C ALA A 19 9.46 2.68 -8.16
N GLU A 20 9.07 1.40 -8.09
CA GLU A 20 8.95 0.52 -9.24
C GLU A 20 7.57 0.64 -9.91
N LEU A 21 6.53 0.83 -9.13
CA LEU A 21 5.16 0.96 -9.63
C LEU A 21 4.97 2.18 -10.55
N ALA A 22 5.49 3.33 -10.15
CA ALA A 22 5.24 4.57 -10.87
C ALA A 22 5.77 4.56 -12.32
N PRO A 23 7.02 4.14 -12.61
CA PRO A 23 7.47 3.99 -13.99
C PRO A 23 6.68 2.96 -14.78
N MET A 24 6.29 1.83 -14.19
CA MET A 24 5.48 0.81 -14.87
C MET A 24 4.11 1.35 -15.29
N LEU A 25 3.49 2.20 -14.47
CA LEU A 25 2.25 2.89 -14.81
C LEU A 25 2.47 3.90 -15.95
N ALA A 26 3.57 4.67 -15.88
CA ALA A 26 3.92 5.63 -16.92
C ALA A 26 4.19 4.94 -18.27
N GLU A 27 4.89 3.80 -18.29
CA GLU A 27 5.13 2.97 -19.48
C GLU A 27 3.81 2.51 -20.14
N GLN A 28 2.74 2.37 -19.36
CA GLN A 28 1.40 2.05 -19.85
C GLN A 28 0.53 3.26 -20.18
N GLY A 29 1.14 4.46 -20.22
CA GLY A 29 0.48 5.71 -20.62
C GLY A 29 -0.26 6.45 -19.51
N ALA A 30 -0.11 6.03 -18.23
CA ALA A 30 -0.70 6.75 -17.11
C ALA A 30 0.16 7.93 -16.68
N THR A 31 -0.40 9.13 -16.58
CA THR A 31 0.25 10.28 -15.95
C THR A 31 0.29 10.07 -14.43
N VAL A 32 1.49 10.10 -13.85
CA VAL A 32 1.67 9.75 -12.43
C VAL A 32 2.04 10.95 -11.56
N GLY A 33 1.37 11.06 -10.42
CA GLY A 33 1.72 11.92 -9.31
C GLY A 33 2.47 11.12 -8.24
N LEU A 34 3.64 11.60 -7.83
CA LEU A 34 4.53 10.92 -6.90
C LEU A 34 4.54 11.66 -5.57
N VAL A 35 4.17 10.98 -4.47
CA VAL A 35 4.15 11.59 -3.13
C VAL A 35 5.08 10.84 -2.18
N ALA A 36 6.04 11.54 -1.57
CA ALA A 36 6.87 11.04 -0.48
C ALA A 36 7.66 12.19 0.19
N ARG A 37 8.44 11.86 1.23
CA ARG A 37 9.27 12.85 1.97
C ARG A 37 10.58 13.20 1.29
N ARG A 38 11.19 12.26 0.53
CA ARG A 38 12.55 12.38 -0.02
C ARG A 38 12.49 12.94 -1.43
N LYS A 39 12.73 14.25 -1.56
CA LYS A 39 12.65 14.98 -2.83
C LYS A 39 13.60 14.42 -3.90
N ASP A 40 14.86 14.23 -3.54
CA ASP A 40 15.91 13.72 -4.43
C ASP A 40 15.53 12.36 -5.06
N ARG A 41 14.97 11.46 -4.26
CA ARG A 41 14.52 10.15 -4.75
C ARG A 41 13.24 10.25 -5.58
N LEU A 42 12.32 11.12 -5.24
CA LEU A 42 11.14 11.39 -6.07
C LEU A 42 11.53 11.91 -7.45
N GLU A 43 12.51 12.80 -7.52
CA GLU A 43 13.04 13.32 -8.79
C GLU A 43 13.70 12.23 -9.65
N GLN A 44 14.41 11.28 -9.02
CA GLN A 44 14.95 10.10 -9.72
C GLN A 44 13.86 9.20 -10.30
N VAL A 45 12.80 8.95 -9.53
CA VAL A 45 11.65 8.17 -10.02
C VAL A 45 10.89 8.93 -11.11
N LEU A 46 10.68 10.24 -10.94
CA LEU A 46 10.06 11.08 -11.96
C LEU A 46 10.82 11.03 -13.28
N ALA A 47 12.15 11.06 -13.25
CA ALA A 47 12.97 10.96 -14.44
C ALA A 47 12.79 9.64 -15.22
N ARG A 48 12.34 8.57 -14.55
CA ARG A 48 11.94 7.30 -15.19
C ARG A 48 10.53 7.37 -15.80
N CYS A 49 9.67 8.24 -15.29
CA CYS A 49 8.28 8.37 -15.75
C CYS A 49 8.15 9.34 -16.94
N THR A 50 8.84 10.48 -16.91
CA THR A 50 8.68 11.58 -17.86
C THR A 50 8.97 11.26 -19.33
N PRO A 51 9.83 10.28 -19.71
CA PRO A 51 9.95 9.85 -21.10
C PRO A 51 8.66 9.29 -21.70
N HIS A 52 7.79 8.72 -20.88
CA HIS A 52 6.50 8.13 -21.29
C HIS A 52 5.35 9.11 -21.10
N THR A 53 5.32 9.80 -19.96
CA THR A 53 4.25 10.73 -19.55
C THR A 53 4.86 12.04 -18.99
N PRO A 54 5.17 13.02 -19.87
CA PRO A 54 5.86 14.26 -19.49
C PRO A 54 5.09 15.14 -18.48
N ALA A 55 3.78 14.94 -18.35
CA ALA A 55 2.94 15.66 -17.39
C ALA A 55 3.02 15.12 -15.95
N SER A 56 3.74 14.00 -15.73
CA SER A 56 3.97 13.45 -14.39
C SER A 56 4.66 14.44 -13.45
N ARG A 57 4.33 14.40 -12.15
CA ARG A 57 4.77 15.41 -11.15
C ARG A 57 5.09 14.79 -9.81
N VAL A 58 5.78 15.57 -8.96
CA VAL A 58 6.11 15.19 -7.58
C VAL A 58 5.48 16.15 -6.57
N TRP A 59 5.08 15.60 -5.41
CA TRP A 59 4.71 16.33 -4.20
C TRP A 59 5.55 15.83 -3.03
N VAL A 60 6.33 16.74 -2.44
CA VAL A 60 7.12 16.42 -1.26
C VAL A 60 6.26 16.64 -0.02
N ALA A 61 5.92 15.56 0.66
CA ALA A 61 5.05 15.61 1.84
C ALA A 61 5.36 14.50 2.84
N ASP A 62 5.15 14.80 4.12
CA ASP A 62 5.03 13.79 5.17
C ASP A 62 3.54 13.41 5.32
N LEU A 63 3.22 12.17 5.04
CA LEU A 63 1.85 11.67 5.17
C LEU A 63 1.42 11.41 6.63
N GLY A 64 2.32 11.59 7.60
CA GLY A 64 1.99 11.73 9.02
C GLY A 64 1.35 13.09 9.35
N ASP A 65 1.55 14.13 8.51
CA ASP A 65 0.76 15.36 8.51
C ASP A 65 -0.55 15.09 7.77
N LEU A 66 -1.61 14.81 8.53
CA LEU A 66 -2.90 14.40 7.98
C LEU A 66 -3.59 15.51 7.16
N ASP A 67 -3.42 16.76 7.55
CA ASP A 67 -3.99 17.90 6.82
C ASP A 67 -3.17 18.16 5.54
N GLY A 68 -1.85 17.99 5.61
CA GLY A 68 -0.97 17.97 4.46
C GLY A 68 -1.33 16.89 3.45
N ALA A 69 -1.64 15.67 3.91
CA ALA A 69 -2.07 14.56 3.06
C ALA A 69 -3.36 14.89 2.29
N VAL A 70 -4.36 15.47 2.96
CA VAL A 70 -5.61 15.95 2.33
C VAL A 70 -5.33 17.04 1.29
N ARG A 71 -4.49 18.03 1.66
CA ARG A 71 -4.12 19.11 0.74
C ARG A 71 -3.47 18.56 -0.53
N ILE A 72 -2.53 17.60 -0.41
CA ILE A 72 -1.89 16.97 -1.58
C ILE A 72 -2.91 16.24 -2.47
N ALA A 73 -3.89 15.56 -1.91
CA ALA A 73 -4.93 14.89 -2.70
C ALA A 73 -5.71 15.90 -3.55
N HIS A 74 -6.06 17.07 -2.99
CA HIS A 74 -6.72 18.15 -3.74
C HIS A 74 -5.80 18.80 -4.78
N GLU A 75 -4.55 19.12 -4.40
CA GLU A 75 -3.57 19.71 -5.32
C GLU A 75 -3.30 18.80 -6.53
N ALA A 76 -3.21 17.47 -6.31
CA ALA A 76 -3.02 16.52 -7.39
C ALA A 76 -4.25 16.46 -8.32
N TRP A 77 -5.45 16.46 -7.73
CA TRP A 77 -6.68 16.52 -8.53
C TRP A 77 -6.71 17.77 -9.43
N ASP A 78 -6.42 18.93 -8.85
CA ASP A 78 -6.48 20.19 -9.57
C ASP A 78 -5.34 20.31 -10.62
N ALA A 79 -4.15 19.77 -10.31
CA ALA A 79 -3.00 19.79 -11.21
C ALA A 79 -3.15 18.89 -12.45
N PHE A 80 -3.97 17.85 -12.36
CA PHE A 80 -4.23 16.90 -13.45
C PHE A 80 -5.61 17.10 -14.11
N ASP A 81 -6.37 18.12 -13.68
CA ASP A 81 -7.76 18.34 -14.12
C ASP A 81 -8.63 17.09 -13.88
N GLY A 82 -8.41 16.45 -12.75
CA GLY A 82 -9.04 15.21 -12.33
C GLY A 82 -8.02 14.10 -12.02
N LEU A 83 -8.38 13.24 -11.09
CA LEU A 83 -7.56 12.08 -10.67
C LEU A 83 -8.39 10.81 -10.82
N ASP A 84 -7.88 9.84 -11.58
CA ASP A 84 -8.59 8.60 -11.83
C ASP A 84 -8.33 7.55 -10.77
N CYS A 85 -7.13 7.53 -10.20
CA CYS A 85 -6.75 6.54 -9.20
C CYS A 85 -5.87 7.11 -8.10
N LEU A 86 -6.12 6.71 -6.86
CA LEU A 86 -5.24 6.90 -5.71
C LEU A 86 -4.66 5.56 -5.29
N VAL A 87 -3.33 5.43 -5.28
CA VAL A 87 -2.62 4.27 -4.73
C VAL A 87 -2.04 4.63 -3.36
N ASN A 88 -2.70 4.16 -2.31
CA ASN A 88 -2.25 4.26 -0.93
C ASN A 88 -1.22 3.17 -0.64
N ASN A 89 0.04 3.44 -0.98
CA ASN A 89 1.16 2.50 -0.81
C ASN A 89 2.12 2.92 0.32
N ALA A 90 2.16 4.18 0.71
CA ALA A 90 3.02 4.63 1.79
C ALA A 90 2.73 3.89 3.11
N ALA A 91 3.79 3.41 3.76
CA ALA A 91 3.69 2.77 5.06
C ALA A 91 5.00 2.92 5.84
N ILE A 92 4.91 2.81 7.15
CA ILE A 92 6.04 2.65 8.06
C ILE A 92 5.94 1.28 8.75
N PRO A 93 7.08 0.60 8.96
CA PRO A 93 7.11 -0.61 9.77
C PRO A 93 7.00 -0.23 11.26
N LYS A 94 6.64 -1.22 12.08
CA LYS A 94 6.83 -1.13 13.52
C LYS A 94 7.05 -2.53 14.09
N ARG A 95 8.30 -2.99 13.99
CA ARG A 95 8.78 -4.25 14.56
C ARG A 95 9.34 -4.00 15.95
N VAL A 96 8.44 -4.01 16.92
CA VAL A 96 8.74 -3.83 18.34
C VAL A 96 7.88 -4.81 19.14
N PRO A 97 8.45 -5.70 19.97
CA PRO A 97 7.66 -6.58 20.84
C PRO A 97 6.66 -5.79 21.69
N VAL A 98 5.46 -6.32 21.89
CA VAL A 98 4.37 -5.65 22.63
C VAL A 98 4.82 -5.10 23.98
N ARG A 99 5.71 -5.82 24.69
CA ARG A 99 6.28 -5.38 25.99
C ARG A 99 7.09 -4.08 25.92
N ARG A 100 7.50 -3.62 24.73
CA ARG A 100 8.25 -2.37 24.50
C ARG A 100 7.47 -1.35 23.67
N LEU A 101 6.27 -1.70 23.19
CA LEU A 101 5.41 -0.76 22.48
C LEU A 101 4.92 0.34 23.44
N THR A 102 4.87 1.56 22.93
CA THR A 102 4.25 2.71 23.61
C THR A 102 3.01 3.15 22.83
N PRO A 103 2.05 3.85 23.47
CA PRO A 103 0.90 4.43 22.76
C PRO A 103 1.33 5.28 21.56
N ASP A 104 2.36 6.12 21.70
CA ASP A 104 2.84 7.00 20.62
C ASP A 104 3.31 6.22 19.39
N LEU A 105 3.99 5.07 19.58
CA LEU A 105 4.43 4.21 18.49
C LEU A 105 3.24 3.58 17.75
N VAL A 106 2.18 3.22 18.48
CA VAL A 106 0.93 2.71 17.90
C VAL A 106 0.24 3.81 17.11
N ASP A 107 0.09 5.00 17.72
CA ASP A 107 -0.58 6.15 17.11
C ASP A 107 0.14 6.63 15.84
N GLU A 108 1.47 6.69 15.86
CA GLU A 108 2.28 7.01 14.67
C GLU A 108 2.01 6.02 13.54
N THR A 109 2.02 4.72 13.87
CA THR A 109 1.81 3.66 12.88
C THR A 109 0.41 3.71 12.29
N MET A 110 -0.61 3.86 13.14
CA MET A 110 -2.00 4.03 12.70
C MET A 110 -2.19 5.29 11.86
N ARG A 111 -1.55 6.38 12.25
CA ARG A 111 -1.63 7.67 11.55
C ARG A 111 -1.15 7.56 10.11
N VAL A 112 0.03 6.97 9.89
CA VAL A 112 0.62 6.87 8.55
C VAL A 112 -0.04 5.76 7.73
N ASN A 113 -0.21 4.56 8.33
CA ASN A 113 -0.60 3.38 7.57
C ASN A 113 -2.11 3.24 7.35
N PHE A 114 -2.93 3.93 8.15
CA PHE A 114 -4.38 3.84 8.10
C PHE A 114 -5.06 5.22 7.96
N THR A 115 -4.84 6.14 8.92
CA THR A 115 -5.61 7.38 8.97
C THR A 115 -5.32 8.28 7.75
N SER A 116 -4.06 8.36 7.32
CA SER A 116 -3.66 9.14 6.14
C SER A 116 -4.29 8.61 4.84
N PRO A 117 -4.20 7.31 4.50
CA PRO A 117 -4.93 6.73 3.37
C PRO A 117 -6.43 7.00 3.40
N VAL A 118 -7.07 6.85 4.55
CA VAL A 118 -8.51 7.12 4.72
C VAL A 118 -8.83 8.58 4.43
N ARG A 119 -8.07 9.54 4.99
CA ARG A 119 -8.29 10.98 4.76
C ARG A 119 -8.08 11.38 3.30
N MET A 120 -7.03 10.91 2.65
CA MET A 120 -6.79 11.16 1.22
C MET A 120 -7.93 10.61 0.36
N THR A 121 -8.39 9.40 0.67
CA THR A 121 -9.52 8.77 -0.03
C THR A 121 -10.81 9.58 0.14
N LEU A 122 -11.14 9.97 1.37
CA LEU A 122 -12.35 10.75 1.66
C LEU A 122 -12.31 12.17 1.06
N ALA A 123 -11.14 12.76 0.89
CA ALA A 123 -10.96 14.05 0.21
C ALA A 123 -11.30 13.98 -1.29
N LEU A 124 -11.03 12.84 -1.94
CA LEU A 124 -11.28 12.63 -3.37
C LEU A 124 -12.67 12.03 -3.66
N LEU A 125 -13.21 11.26 -2.72
CA LEU A 125 -14.43 10.47 -2.91
C LEU A 125 -15.64 11.30 -3.40
N PRO A 126 -15.96 12.50 -2.88
CA PRO A 126 -17.08 13.29 -3.38
C PRO A 126 -16.96 13.62 -4.88
N ARG A 127 -15.75 13.97 -5.34
CA ARG A 127 -15.48 14.30 -6.74
C ARG A 127 -15.60 13.07 -7.65
N TRP A 128 -15.16 11.89 -7.17
CA TRP A 128 -15.34 10.64 -7.90
C TRP A 128 -16.81 10.22 -7.99
N LEU A 129 -17.58 10.39 -6.91
CA LEU A 129 -19.01 10.10 -6.89
C LEU A 129 -19.79 11.01 -7.84
N GLU A 130 -19.47 12.31 -7.86
CA GLU A 130 -20.06 13.28 -8.79
C GLU A 130 -19.74 12.93 -10.25
N ARG A 131 -18.49 12.54 -10.52
CA ARG A 131 -18.03 12.11 -11.86
C ARG A 131 -18.59 10.74 -12.27
N GLY A 132 -18.99 9.91 -11.32
CA GLY A 132 -19.41 8.51 -11.54
C GLY A 132 -18.24 7.58 -11.92
N SER A 133 -16.99 7.96 -11.61
CA SER A 133 -15.81 7.15 -11.91
C SER A 133 -14.64 7.50 -10.98
N GLY A 134 -13.92 6.49 -10.53
CA GLY A 134 -12.73 6.62 -9.71
C GLY A 134 -12.19 5.27 -9.26
N CYS A 135 -10.97 5.24 -8.75
CA CYS A 135 -10.36 4.01 -8.22
C CYS A 135 -9.52 4.32 -6.99
N VAL A 136 -9.64 3.49 -5.98
CA VAL A 136 -8.72 3.48 -4.84
C VAL A 136 -8.03 2.13 -4.75
N VAL A 137 -6.70 2.14 -4.64
CA VAL A 137 -5.90 0.95 -4.40
C VAL A 137 -5.24 1.08 -3.03
N ASN A 138 -5.63 0.25 -2.10
CA ASN A 138 -5.02 0.19 -0.78
C ASN A 138 -4.00 -0.94 -0.73
N VAL A 139 -2.72 -0.58 -0.59
CA VAL A 139 -1.63 -1.54 -0.41
C VAL A 139 -1.50 -1.87 1.08
N SER A 140 -2.11 -2.98 1.46
CA SER A 140 -2.02 -3.49 2.83
C SER A 140 -0.76 -4.36 3.01
N SER A 141 -0.91 -5.59 3.43
CA SER A 141 0.14 -6.59 3.64
C SER A 141 -0.51 -7.93 3.95
N LEU A 142 0.25 -9.02 3.83
CA LEU A 142 -0.10 -10.28 4.48
C LEU A 142 -0.37 -10.08 5.99
N GLY A 143 0.40 -9.18 6.63
CA GLY A 143 0.17 -8.72 8.00
C GLY A 143 -1.17 -8.01 8.25
N GLY A 144 -1.99 -7.78 7.22
CA GLY A 144 -3.38 -7.35 7.32
C GLY A 144 -4.39 -8.51 7.38
N ARG A 145 -3.93 -9.75 7.23
CA ARG A 145 -4.74 -10.98 7.32
C ARG A 145 -4.25 -11.94 8.40
N ILE A 146 -2.99 -11.84 8.79
CA ILE A 146 -2.39 -12.64 9.86
C ILE A 146 -1.65 -11.75 10.86
N GLY A 147 -1.51 -12.21 12.12
CA GLY A 147 -0.61 -11.62 13.10
C GLY A 147 0.83 -12.05 12.83
N ILE A 148 1.77 -11.11 12.93
CA ILE A 148 3.20 -11.36 12.80
C ILE A 148 3.87 -10.99 14.12
N ALA A 149 4.75 -11.87 14.62
CA ALA A 149 5.45 -11.62 15.87
C ALA A 149 6.26 -10.30 15.79
N HIS A 150 6.24 -9.55 16.88
CA HIS A 150 6.85 -8.23 17.04
C HIS A 150 6.25 -7.10 16.18
N GLU A 151 5.20 -7.36 15.39
CA GLU A 151 4.60 -6.39 14.48
C GLU A 151 3.16 -6.00 14.86
N ALA A 152 2.79 -6.06 16.13
CA ALA A 152 1.40 -5.85 16.58
C ALA A 152 0.80 -4.51 16.10
N ALA A 153 1.53 -3.40 16.21
CA ALA A 153 1.03 -2.09 15.75
C ALA A 153 0.91 -2.03 14.21
N TYR A 154 1.90 -2.61 13.50
CA TYR A 154 1.87 -2.69 12.04
C TYR A 154 0.71 -3.55 11.58
N CYS A 155 0.57 -4.78 12.09
CA CYS A 155 -0.54 -5.67 11.76
C CYS A 155 -1.88 -5.00 12.05
N ALA A 156 -2.06 -4.37 13.22
CA ALA A 156 -3.30 -3.66 13.55
C ALA A 156 -3.65 -2.61 12.48
N SER A 157 -2.68 -1.81 12.03
CA SER A 157 -2.89 -0.80 11.01
C SER A 157 -3.28 -1.40 9.64
N LYS A 158 -2.68 -2.55 9.29
CA LYS A 158 -2.95 -3.24 8.03
C LYS A 158 -4.27 -4.02 8.05
N PHE A 159 -4.66 -4.61 9.21
CA PHE A 159 -6.01 -5.16 9.41
C PHE A 159 -7.09 -4.07 9.31
N ALA A 160 -6.86 -2.90 9.93
CA ALA A 160 -7.77 -1.76 9.82
C ALA A 160 -7.98 -1.35 8.36
N LEU A 161 -6.88 -1.27 7.57
CA LEU A 161 -6.96 -0.92 6.16
C LEU A 161 -7.70 -1.99 5.34
N CYS A 162 -7.55 -3.28 5.67
CA CYS A 162 -8.30 -4.36 5.03
C CYS A 162 -9.80 -4.22 5.29
N GLY A 163 -10.22 -4.10 6.55
CA GLY A 163 -11.63 -3.96 6.92
C GLY A 163 -12.27 -2.70 6.34
N TRP A 164 -11.54 -1.57 6.36
CA TRP A 164 -11.94 -0.35 5.67
C TRP A 164 -12.18 -0.56 4.18
N SER A 165 -11.26 -1.23 3.50
CA SER A 165 -11.35 -1.47 2.05
C SER A 165 -12.53 -2.35 1.68
N GLU A 166 -12.78 -3.42 2.46
CA GLU A 166 -13.92 -4.32 2.26
C GLU A 166 -15.25 -3.57 2.41
N SER A 167 -15.42 -2.84 3.52
CA SER A 167 -16.64 -2.07 3.77
C SER A 167 -16.87 -1.01 2.69
N MET A 168 -15.82 -0.26 2.34
CA MET A 168 -15.90 0.76 1.30
C MET A 168 -16.26 0.15 -0.08
N ARG A 169 -15.75 -1.04 -0.42
CA ARG A 169 -16.11 -1.75 -1.66
C ARG A 169 -17.60 -2.11 -1.70
N ILE A 170 -18.18 -2.51 -0.54
CA ILE A 170 -19.60 -2.83 -0.41
C ILE A 170 -20.43 -1.55 -0.60
N ASP A 171 -20.10 -0.47 0.12
CA ASP A 171 -20.85 0.78 0.12
C ASP A 171 -20.84 1.47 -1.25
N LEU A 172 -19.74 1.35 -2.01
CA LEU A 172 -19.57 2.00 -3.31
C LEU A 172 -20.04 1.15 -4.49
N ARG A 173 -20.66 0.00 -4.24
CA ARG A 173 -21.19 -0.86 -5.31
C ARG A 173 -22.18 -0.11 -6.19
N GLY A 174 -21.90 -0.07 -7.50
CA GLY A 174 -22.74 0.62 -8.48
C GLY A 174 -22.53 2.13 -8.60
N SER A 175 -21.64 2.72 -7.81
CA SER A 175 -21.32 4.16 -7.87
C SER A 175 -20.39 4.56 -9.02
N GLY A 176 -19.73 3.59 -9.67
CA GLY A 176 -18.65 3.83 -10.62
C GLY A 176 -17.28 4.03 -9.96
N VAL A 177 -17.20 4.07 -8.63
CA VAL A 177 -15.93 4.13 -7.89
C VAL A 177 -15.50 2.72 -7.50
N ASP A 178 -14.30 2.31 -7.94
CA ASP A 178 -13.75 1.00 -7.65
C ASP A 178 -12.80 1.02 -6.45
N VAL A 179 -12.73 -0.07 -5.73
CA VAL A 179 -11.83 -0.26 -4.58
C VAL A 179 -11.05 -1.55 -4.77
N LYS A 180 -9.74 -1.46 -4.64
CA LYS A 180 -8.81 -2.58 -4.73
C LYS A 180 -8.02 -2.71 -3.44
N LEU A 181 -7.78 -3.93 -3.02
CA LEU A 181 -6.94 -4.28 -1.88
C LEU A 181 -5.81 -5.17 -2.36
N VAL A 182 -4.57 -4.74 -2.13
CA VAL A 182 -3.39 -5.52 -2.47
C VAL A 182 -2.66 -5.92 -1.20
N LEU A 183 -2.26 -7.19 -1.11
CA LEU A 183 -1.67 -7.83 0.06
C LEU A 183 -0.26 -8.33 -0.29
N PRO A 184 0.78 -7.47 -0.22
CA PRO A 184 2.16 -7.91 -0.37
C PRO A 184 2.57 -8.90 0.74
N GLY A 185 3.37 -9.89 0.37
CA GLY A 185 4.11 -10.74 1.30
C GLY A 185 5.42 -10.09 1.76
N ALA A 186 6.48 -10.88 1.88
CA ALA A 186 7.82 -10.39 2.18
C ALA A 186 8.48 -9.82 0.91
N ILE A 187 8.48 -8.50 0.77
CA ILE A 187 9.02 -7.78 -0.40
C ILE A 187 10.35 -7.14 -0.04
N GLU A 188 11.34 -7.30 -0.90
CA GLU A 188 12.65 -6.65 -0.76
C GLU A 188 12.52 -5.12 -0.89
N THR A 189 12.57 -4.43 0.23
CA THR A 189 12.43 -2.96 0.33
C THR A 189 13.21 -2.43 1.52
N GLU A 190 13.45 -1.13 1.57
CA GLU A 190 14.05 -0.45 2.73
C GLU A 190 13.18 -0.50 4.01
N ILE A 191 11.97 -1.03 3.95
CA ILE A 191 11.07 -1.15 5.13
C ILE A 191 11.67 -2.07 6.20
N TRP A 192 12.53 -3.00 5.78
CA TRP A 192 13.18 -3.94 6.68
C TRP A 192 14.29 -3.33 7.54
N ASP A 193 14.93 -2.24 7.05
CA ASP A 193 16.10 -1.61 7.67
C ASP A 193 15.78 -0.25 8.29
N GLN A 194 14.49 0.06 8.53
CA GLN A 194 14.11 1.36 9.08
C GLN A 194 14.54 1.50 10.55
N PRO A 195 15.16 2.66 10.93
CA PRO A 195 15.57 2.91 12.31
C PRO A 195 14.44 2.76 13.33
N GLY A 196 14.77 2.31 14.54
CA GLY A 196 13.81 2.13 15.63
C GLY A 196 12.97 0.85 15.52
N ASN A 197 13.36 -0.06 14.65
CA ASN A 197 12.78 -1.39 14.53
C ASN A 197 13.81 -2.46 14.94
N ASP A 198 13.33 -3.57 15.49
CA ASP A 198 14.14 -4.77 15.69
C ASP A 198 14.43 -5.44 14.34
N ALA A 199 15.40 -6.35 14.33
CA ALA A 199 15.63 -7.22 13.18
C ALA A 199 14.36 -8.01 12.83
N ALA A 200 14.16 -8.26 11.54
CA ALA A 200 13.06 -9.12 11.11
C ALA A 200 13.29 -10.56 11.60
N LEU A 201 12.23 -11.23 12.01
CA LEU A 201 12.24 -12.66 12.32
C LEU A 201 12.09 -13.54 11.06
N TYR A 202 11.75 -12.91 9.94
CA TYR A 202 11.64 -13.59 8.66
C TYR A 202 13.03 -13.70 8.03
N ASP A 203 13.45 -14.94 7.75
CA ASP A 203 14.72 -15.33 7.13
C ASP A 203 14.55 -16.02 5.77
N GLY A 204 13.32 -16.08 5.28
CA GLY A 204 12.98 -16.66 3.99
C GLY A 204 13.33 -15.74 2.80
N PRO A 205 13.16 -16.23 1.56
CA PRO A 205 13.43 -15.45 0.36
C PRO A 205 12.44 -14.30 0.20
N PHE A 206 12.94 -13.15 -0.25
CA PHE A 206 12.13 -11.98 -0.57
C PHE A 206 11.66 -12.02 -2.03
N VAL A 207 10.49 -11.44 -2.27
CA VAL A 207 10.01 -11.10 -3.61
C VAL A 207 10.54 -9.73 -3.99
N SER A 208 10.87 -9.51 -5.27
CA SER A 208 11.33 -8.20 -5.74
C SER A 208 10.23 -7.14 -5.65
N SER A 209 10.62 -5.88 -5.41
CA SER A 209 9.69 -4.75 -5.47
C SER A 209 9.03 -4.61 -6.85
N ALA A 210 9.73 -5.00 -7.92
CA ALA A 210 9.23 -4.96 -9.28
C ALA A 210 8.11 -5.98 -9.52
N ASP A 211 8.25 -7.23 -9.05
CA ASP A 211 7.21 -8.26 -9.18
C ASP A 211 5.94 -7.88 -8.39
N CYS A 212 6.13 -7.30 -7.20
CA CYS A 212 5.01 -6.77 -6.43
C CYS A 212 4.32 -5.61 -7.16
N ALA A 213 5.08 -4.67 -7.71
CA ALA A 213 4.55 -3.55 -8.50
C ALA A 213 3.77 -4.02 -9.74
N ALA A 214 4.27 -5.03 -10.46
CA ALA A 214 3.57 -5.62 -11.60
C ALA A 214 2.20 -6.20 -11.19
N THR A 215 2.12 -6.84 -10.01
CA THR A 215 0.84 -7.32 -9.48
C THR A 215 -0.12 -6.17 -9.17
N ILE A 216 0.37 -5.04 -8.64
CA ILE A 216 -0.45 -3.84 -8.40
C ILE A 216 -0.97 -3.26 -9.72
N VAL A 217 -0.13 -3.17 -10.75
CA VAL A 217 -0.54 -2.74 -12.10
C VAL A 217 -1.67 -3.62 -12.62
N ALA A 218 -1.52 -4.96 -12.51
CA ALA A 218 -2.55 -5.91 -12.91
C ALA A 218 -3.85 -5.75 -12.09
N ALA A 219 -3.74 -5.50 -10.78
CA ALA A 219 -4.90 -5.26 -9.91
C ALA A 219 -5.67 -3.98 -10.30
N ILE A 220 -4.96 -2.90 -10.67
CA ILE A 220 -5.57 -1.65 -11.15
C ILE A 220 -6.35 -1.90 -12.45
N ALA A 221 -5.77 -2.64 -13.38
CA ALA A 221 -6.38 -2.94 -14.67
C ALA A 221 -7.52 -3.98 -14.59
N GLY A 222 -7.46 -4.89 -13.63
CA GLY A 222 -8.42 -5.99 -13.45
C GLY A 222 -9.70 -5.60 -12.69
N ASP A 223 -10.61 -6.56 -12.56
CA ASP A 223 -11.92 -6.38 -11.90
C ASP A 223 -11.95 -6.93 -10.46
N GLY A 224 -10.94 -7.72 -10.05
CA GLY A 224 -10.84 -8.30 -8.71
C GLY A 224 -10.74 -7.24 -7.60
N PHE A 225 -11.27 -7.55 -6.42
CA PHE A 225 -11.17 -6.68 -5.25
C PHE A 225 -9.85 -6.89 -4.51
N GLU A 226 -9.51 -8.13 -4.19
CA GLU A 226 -8.35 -8.50 -3.38
C GLU A 226 -7.32 -9.30 -4.21
N SER A 227 -6.04 -8.99 -4.02
CA SER A 227 -4.94 -9.69 -4.67
C SER A 227 -3.75 -9.81 -3.72
N PHE A 228 -3.19 -11.01 -3.58
CA PHE A 228 -1.86 -11.17 -2.99
C PHE A 228 -0.79 -10.78 -4.03
N ALA A 229 0.28 -10.16 -3.61
CA ALA A 229 1.27 -9.57 -4.50
C ALA A 229 2.71 -10.04 -4.17
N PRO A 230 3.23 -11.01 -4.91
CA PRO A 230 2.55 -11.90 -5.87
C PRO A 230 1.63 -12.91 -5.18
N PRO A 231 0.81 -13.67 -5.90
CA PRO A 231 -0.07 -14.68 -5.29
C PRO A 231 0.69 -15.87 -4.70
N ASP A 232 1.82 -16.23 -5.30
CA ASP A 232 2.64 -17.36 -4.87
C ASP A 232 3.77 -16.91 -3.95
N MET A 233 4.03 -17.71 -2.91
CA MET A 233 5.16 -17.50 -2.00
C MET A 233 6.49 -17.86 -2.70
N PRO A 234 7.56 -17.10 -2.43
CA PRO A 234 8.85 -17.37 -3.06
C PRO A 234 9.39 -18.76 -2.62
N GLY A 235 10.28 -19.34 -3.45
CA GLY A 235 10.89 -20.64 -3.15
C GLY A 235 9.95 -21.85 -3.23
N GLY A 236 8.76 -21.71 -3.84
CA GLY A 236 7.80 -22.82 -3.97
C GLY A 236 7.09 -23.20 -2.65
N MET A 237 7.04 -22.30 -1.68
CA MET A 237 6.41 -22.52 -0.37
C MET A 237 4.86 -22.53 -0.40
N GLY A 238 4.25 -22.45 -1.58
CA GLY A 238 2.79 -22.44 -1.76
C GLY A 238 2.23 -21.03 -2.02
N ARG A 239 0.98 -20.81 -1.65
CA ARG A 239 0.26 -19.57 -1.89
C ARG A 239 0.00 -18.80 -0.60
N TYR A 240 0.00 -17.47 -0.67
CA TYR A 240 -0.31 -16.63 0.50
C TYR A 240 -1.75 -16.79 0.99
N ASP A 241 -2.72 -17.03 0.10
CA ASP A 241 -4.11 -17.30 0.50
C ASP A 241 -4.25 -18.58 1.31
N ASP A 242 -3.45 -19.63 1.05
CA ASP A 242 -3.44 -20.87 1.85
C ASP A 242 -3.03 -20.60 3.30
N VAL A 243 -2.10 -19.68 3.55
CA VAL A 243 -1.69 -19.27 4.91
C VAL A 243 -2.87 -18.68 5.67
N VAL A 244 -3.62 -17.78 5.02
CA VAL A 244 -4.80 -17.14 5.62
C VAL A 244 -5.91 -18.16 5.87
N ILE A 245 -6.18 -19.03 4.90
CA ILE A 245 -7.16 -20.11 5.03
C ILE A 245 -6.80 -21.06 6.18
N ASN A 246 -5.55 -21.46 6.29
CA ASN A 246 -5.11 -22.38 7.35
C ASN A 246 -5.20 -21.72 8.72
N LYS A 247 -4.84 -20.44 8.86
CA LYS A 247 -5.06 -19.69 10.09
C LYS A 247 -6.54 -19.74 10.52
N THR A 248 -7.50 -19.55 9.58
CA THR A 248 -8.93 -19.54 9.93
C THR A 248 -9.48 -20.89 10.33
N LYS A 249 -8.83 -22.00 9.93
CA LYS A 249 -9.21 -23.35 10.34
C LYS A 249 -8.81 -23.67 11.78
N ASP A 250 -7.65 -23.19 12.22
CA ASP A 250 -7.10 -23.41 13.57
C ASP A 250 -6.23 -22.22 13.97
N VAL A 251 -6.85 -21.26 14.66
CA VAL A 251 -6.18 -20.01 15.07
C VAL A 251 -5.16 -20.29 16.19
N ASP A 252 -5.45 -21.20 17.09
CA ASP A 252 -4.55 -21.50 18.23
C ASP A 252 -3.28 -22.19 17.74
N ALA A 253 -3.39 -23.19 16.87
CA ALA A 253 -2.22 -23.82 16.24
C ALA A 253 -1.39 -22.83 15.41
N PHE A 254 -2.04 -21.88 14.73
CA PHE A 254 -1.33 -20.81 14.02
C PHE A 254 -0.57 -19.88 14.97
N ILE A 255 -1.17 -19.47 16.09
CA ILE A 255 -0.53 -18.62 17.11
C ILE A 255 0.67 -19.34 17.73
N ASP A 256 0.54 -20.63 18.05
CA ASP A 256 1.62 -21.44 18.60
C ASP A 256 2.81 -21.54 17.62
N LEU A 257 2.54 -21.78 16.34
CA LEU A 257 3.58 -21.81 15.30
C LEU A 257 4.32 -20.47 15.20
N MET A 258 3.58 -19.35 15.11
CA MET A 258 4.17 -18.02 15.04
C MET A 258 4.94 -17.65 16.31
N GLY A 259 4.48 -18.14 17.48
CA GLY A 259 5.15 -17.96 18.77
C GLY A 259 6.48 -18.70 18.84
N GLN A 260 6.56 -19.91 18.29
CA GLN A 260 7.81 -20.69 18.22
C GLN A 260 8.85 -19.99 17.34
N MET A 261 8.44 -19.47 16.16
CA MET A 261 9.32 -18.71 15.28
C MET A 261 9.86 -17.42 15.94
N ALA A 262 9.13 -16.85 16.90
CA ALA A 262 9.56 -15.66 17.62
C ALA A 262 10.58 -15.94 18.74
N GLN A 263 10.79 -17.20 19.11
CA GLN A 263 11.70 -17.64 20.19
C GLN A 263 12.99 -18.26 19.64
N SER A 264 13.03 -18.63 18.37
CA SER A 264 14.21 -19.11 17.64
C SER A 264 15.11 -17.97 17.20
#